data_19a307b498ce055bf8c1b0175cab3aa5
#
_entry.id   19a307b498ce055bf8c1b0175cab3aa5
#
_cell.length_a   1.000
_cell.length_b   1.000
_cell.length_c   1.000
_cell.angle_alpha   90.00
_cell.angle_beta   90.00
_cell.angle_gamma   90.00
#
_symmetry.space_group_name_H-M   'P 1'
#
loop_
_entity.id
_entity.type
_entity.pdbx_description
1 polymer ?
#
loop_
_entity_poly.entity_id
_entity_poly.type
_entity_poly.pdbx_seq_one_letter_code
_entity_poly.pdbx_strand_id
1 'polypeptide(L)'
;MTFELQHTDPQSNARAGLITTDHGQIETPIFMPVGTLGSVKGVHLSELLHDVKAQIILGNTYHLYLRPGTAILEQAGGLHKFNGFNRPMLTDSGGFQVFSLSGIRKLTEEGAEFRSHIDGSKHFFSPEKVMDIERSIGADIMMAFDECPPGTSDYEYAKKSLALTHGWLDRCIKRFNETEPKYGYSQSLFPIVQGCIYKDLRQQSAEFVASKGADGNAIGGLAVGEPVEKMYEMIEVVNAILPTDKPRYLMGVGTPVNLLEGIERGVDMFDCVMPTRNGRNAQIFTQNGILNMRNKKWENDFSPLDPDGTSYVDTLYTKAYVRHLFHSQEMLGMQIASIHNLTFYLWLVGQARKHIIAGDFSTWKSIMVKRLSERL
;
A
#
# COMPACT_ATOMS: atom_id res chain seq x y z
N MET A 1 -0.03 -19.23 -0.89
CA MET A 1 -0.86 -18.23 -1.65
C MET A 1 -0.94 -18.64 -3.11
N THR A 2 -2.03 -18.34 -3.82
CA THR A 2 -2.17 -18.53 -5.28
C THR A 2 -2.66 -17.26 -5.92
N PHE A 3 -2.34 -17.07 -7.21
CA PHE A 3 -2.88 -15.97 -8.03
C PHE A 3 -3.43 -16.56 -9.33
N GLU A 4 -4.65 -16.15 -9.68
CA GLU A 4 -5.31 -16.49 -10.93
C GLU A 4 -5.56 -15.20 -11.73
N LEU A 5 -4.91 -15.08 -12.89
CA LEU A 5 -5.20 -14.00 -13.84
C LEU A 5 -6.50 -14.35 -14.59
N GLN A 6 -7.56 -13.55 -14.39
CA GLN A 6 -8.89 -13.83 -14.93
C GLN A 6 -9.16 -13.08 -16.23
N HIS A 7 -8.75 -11.81 -16.34
CA HIS A 7 -8.98 -10.96 -17.52
C HIS A 7 -7.80 -10.00 -17.73
N THR A 8 -7.58 -9.65 -18.99
CA THR A 8 -6.68 -8.56 -19.41
C THR A 8 -7.46 -7.64 -20.34
N ASP A 9 -7.36 -6.33 -20.13
CA ASP A 9 -7.99 -5.34 -20.98
C ASP A 9 -7.42 -5.39 -22.41
N PRO A 10 -8.24 -5.42 -23.47
CA PRO A 10 -7.74 -5.54 -24.83
C PRO A 10 -7.00 -4.30 -25.35
N GLN A 11 -7.11 -3.15 -24.66
CA GLN A 11 -6.56 -1.87 -25.10
C GLN A 11 -5.40 -1.38 -24.22
N SER A 12 -5.09 -2.09 -23.12
CA SER A 12 -4.04 -1.71 -22.18
C SER A 12 -3.42 -2.93 -21.50
N ASN A 13 -2.49 -2.70 -20.56
CA ASN A 13 -1.94 -3.75 -19.72
C ASN A 13 -2.75 -3.98 -18.43
N ALA A 14 -3.92 -3.32 -18.29
CA ALA A 14 -4.77 -3.49 -17.13
C ALA A 14 -5.31 -4.91 -17.04
N ARG A 15 -5.29 -5.46 -15.83
CA ARG A 15 -5.65 -6.86 -15.61
C ARG A 15 -6.48 -7.04 -14.35
N ALA A 16 -7.35 -8.01 -14.35
CA ALA A 16 -8.15 -8.44 -13.22
C ALA A 16 -7.80 -9.88 -12.86
N GLY A 17 -7.53 -10.12 -11.60
CA GLY A 17 -7.16 -11.43 -11.06
C GLY A 17 -7.78 -11.72 -9.71
N LEU A 18 -7.43 -12.86 -9.14
CA LEU A 18 -7.85 -13.31 -7.82
C LEU A 18 -6.65 -13.87 -7.08
N ILE A 19 -6.33 -13.27 -5.93
CA ILE A 19 -5.35 -13.81 -4.98
C ILE A 19 -6.12 -14.60 -3.93
N THR A 20 -5.63 -15.80 -3.59
CA THR A 20 -6.18 -16.62 -2.50
C THR A 20 -5.11 -16.85 -1.44
N THR A 21 -5.44 -16.50 -0.19
CA THR A 21 -4.65 -16.77 1.02
C THR A 21 -5.45 -17.65 1.97
N ASP A 22 -4.85 -18.07 3.08
CA ASP A 22 -5.54 -18.85 4.11
C ASP A 22 -6.60 -18.02 4.87
N HIS A 23 -6.52 -16.67 4.82
CA HIS A 23 -7.52 -15.77 5.42
C HIS A 23 -8.56 -15.24 4.43
N GLY A 24 -8.53 -15.66 3.17
CA GLY A 24 -9.55 -15.31 2.19
C GLY A 24 -9.02 -14.89 0.83
N GLN A 25 -9.94 -14.38 0.00
CA GLN A 25 -9.69 -13.99 -1.37
C GLN A 25 -9.58 -12.47 -1.50
N ILE A 26 -8.77 -12.04 -2.46
CA ILE A 26 -8.54 -10.63 -2.80
C ILE A 26 -8.73 -10.48 -4.31
N GLU A 27 -9.74 -9.73 -4.69
CA GLU A 27 -9.99 -9.38 -6.09
C GLU A 27 -9.08 -8.23 -6.51
N THR A 28 -8.27 -8.43 -7.55
CA THR A 28 -7.40 -7.36 -8.07
C THR A 28 -8.00 -6.72 -9.34
N PRO A 29 -7.70 -5.42 -9.61
CA PRO A 29 -6.87 -4.50 -8.82
C PRO A 29 -7.46 -4.19 -7.44
N ILE A 30 -6.60 -4.02 -6.43
CA ILE A 30 -7.00 -3.76 -5.06
C ILE A 30 -6.20 -2.62 -4.41
N PHE A 31 -6.87 -1.83 -3.58
CA PHE A 31 -6.22 -0.88 -2.67
C PHE A 31 -6.25 -1.41 -1.24
N MET A 32 -5.11 -1.38 -0.56
CA MET A 32 -4.94 -1.84 0.81
C MET A 32 -4.96 -0.66 1.78
N PRO A 33 -6.00 -0.51 2.63
CA PRO A 33 -5.98 0.46 3.72
C PRO A 33 -4.77 0.25 4.65
N VAL A 34 -4.08 1.35 4.99
CA VAL A 34 -2.87 1.28 5.83
C VAL A 34 -3.25 1.28 7.30
N GLY A 35 -2.96 0.15 7.95
CA GLY A 35 -3.09 -0.08 9.39
C GLY A 35 -1.73 -0.11 10.10
N THR A 36 -1.03 1.01 10.18
CA THR A 36 0.37 1.16 10.63
C THR A 36 0.71 0.38 11.91
N LEU A 37 -0.15 0.45 12.92
CA LEU A 37 -0.01 -0.24 14.21
C LEU A 37 -1.06 -1.36 14.39
N GLY A 38 -1.41 -2.04 13.29
CA GLY A 38 -2.50 -3.01 13.28
C GLY A 38 -3.89 -2.36 13.33
N SER A 39 -3.98 -1.04 13.12
CA SER A 39 -5.20 -0.26 13.16
C SER A 39 -5.21 0.79 12.06
N VAL A 40 -6.28 0.85 11.28
CA VAL A 40 -6.52 1.92 10.30
C VAL A 40 -6.99 3.15 11.05
N LYS A 41 -6.26 4.28 10.87
CA LYS A 41 -6.45 5.48 11.70
C LYS A 41 -7.85 6.07 11.57
N GLY A 42 -8.57 6.14 12.70
CA GLY A 42 -9.89 6.76 12.80
C GLY A 42 -11.03 5.90 12.23
N VAL A 43 -10.80 4.61 11.98
CA VAL A 43 -11.80 3.70 11.42
C VAL A 43 -11.94 2.48 12.33
N HIS A 44 -13.15 2.19 12.78
CA HIS A 44 -13.42 1.00 13.57
C HIS A 44 -13.39 -0.27 12.70
N LEU A 45 -13.10 -1.41 13.34
CA LEU A 45 -13.05 -2.69 12.65
C LEU A 45 -14.37 -3.03 11.93
N SER A 46 -15.51 -2.74 12.54
CA SER A 46 -16.83 -2.97 11.94
C SER A 46 -17.03 -2.16 10.66
N GLU A 47 -16.63 -0.89 10.65
CA GLU A 47 -16.70 -0.01 9.47
C GLU A 47 -15.74 -0.49 8.37
N LEU A 48 -14.53 -0.91 8.78
CA LEU A 48 -13.53 -1.44 7.85
C LEU A 48 -14.03 -2.72 7.13
N LEU A 49 -14.77 -3.58 7.86
CA LEU A 49 -15.30 -4.84 7.34
C LEU A 49 -16.60 -4.68 6.54
N HIS A 50 -17.53 -3.82 6.98
CA HIS A 50 -18.90 -3.81 6.47
C HIS A 50 -19.22 -2.62 5.59
N ASP A 51 -18.58 -1.47 5.81
CA ASP A 51 -18.79 -0.25 5.03
C ASP A 51 -17.67 -0.05 3.98
N VAL A 52 -16.43 0.05 4.44
CA VAL A 52 -15.24 0.14 3.57
C VAL A 52 -15.05 -1.15 2.78
N LYS A 53 -15.41 -2.31 3.35
CA LYS A 53 -15.32 -3.65 2.75
C LYS A 53 -13.89 -4.03 2.36
N ALA A 54 -12.91 -3.64 3.19
CA ALA A 54 -11.51 -3.96 2.96
C ALA A 54 -11.30 -5.48 2.87
N GLN A 55 -10.77 -5.95 1.74
CA GLN A 55 -10.44 -7.37 1.54
C GLN A 55 -9.07 -7.70 2.12
N ILE A 56 -8.18 -6.74 2.20
CA ILE A 56 -6.83 -6.82 2.74
C ILE A 56 -6.46 -5.49 3.37
N ILE A 57 -5.63 -5.50 4.42
CA ILE A 57 -5.00 -4.30 4.99
C ILE A 57 -3.49 -4.46 5.05
N LEU A 58 -2.78 -3.33 5.15
CA LEU A 58 -1.34 -3.30 5.30
C LEU A 58 -0.94 -2.87 6.71
N GLY A 59 -0.06 -3.66 7.35
CA GLY A 59 0.63 -3.32 8.61
C GLY A 59 2.08 -2.89 8.36
N ASN A 60 2.67 -2.12 9.28
CA ASN A 60 4.08 -1.70 9.16
C ASN A 60 4.95 -2.45 10.16
N THR A 61 5.84 -3.27 9.67
CA THR A 61 6.74 -4.13 10.48
C THR A 61 7.60 -3.33 11.45
N TYR A 62 8.20 -2.21 11.02
CA TYR A 62 8.97 -1.34 11.90
C TYR A 62 8.16 -0.87 13.11
N HIS A 63 6.95 -0.39 12.87
CA HIS A 63 6.09 0.13 13.94
C HIS A 63 5.59 -0.98 14.86
N LEU A 64 5.17 -2.12 14.32
CA LEU A 64 4.70 -3.27 15.09
C LEU A 64 5.82 -3.92 15.92
N TYR A 65 7.05 -3.94 15.40
CA TYR A 65 8.24 -4.39 16.14
C TYR A 65 8.53 -3.50 17.34
N LEU A 66 8.46 -2.16 17.19
CA LEU A 66 8.71 -1.25 18.29
C LEU A 66 7.55 -1.23 19.29
N ARG A 67 6.31 -1.33 18.80
CA ARG A 67 5.10 -1.28 19.64
C ARG A 67 3.93 -1.96 18.93
N PRO A 68 3.33 -3.02 19.47
CA PRO A 68 3.48 -3.52 20.85
C PRO A 68 4.74 -4.36 21.09
N GLY A 69 5.47 -4.74 20.02
CA GLY A 69 6.61 -5.65 20.07
C GLY A 69 6.22 -7.10 19.74
N THR A 70 7.17 -7.85 19.21
CA THR A 70 6.95 -9.23 18.73
C THR A 70 6.50 -10.18 19.83
N ALA A 71 7.00 -10.02 21.05
CA ALA A 71 6.62 -10.89 22.19
C ALA A 71 5.12 -10.80 22.52
N ILE A 72 4.54 -9.59 22.46
CA ILE A 72 3.10 -9.40 22.72
C ILE A 72 2.29 -9.99 21.55
N LEU A 73 2.73 -9.76 20.30
CA LEU A 73 2.05 -10.31 19.12
C LEU A 73 2.06 -11.84 19.13
N GLU A 74 3.19 -12.47 19.53
CA GLU A 74 3.26 -13.92 19.67
C GLU A 74 2.33 -14.46 20.76
N GLN A 75 2.27 -13.81 21.92
CA GLN A 75 1.33 -14.18 23.00
C GLN A 75 -0.13 -14.07 22.55
N ALA A 76 -0.45 -13.08 21.71
CA ALA A 76 -1.79 -12.90 21.14
C ALA A 76 -2.14 -13.95 20.09
N GLY A 77 -1.15 -14.66 19.52
CA GLY A 77 -1.34 -15.60 18.41
C GLY A 77 -1.31 -14.93 17.04
N GLY A 78 -0.47 -13.89 16.88
CA GLY A 78 -0.26 -13.13 15.65
C GLY A 78 -1.15 -11.89 15.52
N LEU A 79 -0.88 -11.08 14.48
CA LEU A 79 -1.53 -9.81 14.27
C LEU A 79 -3.04 -9.95 14.03
N HIS A 80 -3.48 -11.00 13.31
CA HIS A 80 -4.90 -11.28 13.05
C HIS A 80 -5.70 -11.42 14.35
N LYS A 81 -5.19 -12.20 15.29
CA LYS A 81 -5.85 -12.36 16.59
C LYS A 81 -5.72 -11.13 17.48
N PHE A 82 -4.58 -10.42 17.36
CA PHE A 82 -4.33 -9.22 18.15
C PHE A 82 -5.28 -8.07 17.83
N ASN A 83 -5.55 -7.83 16.54
CA ASN A 83 -6.42 -6.73 16.10
C ASN A 83 -7.84 -7.16 15.71
N GLY A 84 -8.12 -8.47 15.63
CA GLY A 84 -9.42 -9.03 15.27
C GLY A 84 -9.78 -8.97 13.77
N PHE A 85 -8.84 -8.60 12.90
CA PHE A 85 -9.07 -8.55 11.47
C PHE A 85 -8.80 -9.93 10.83
N ASN A 86 -9.87 -10.70 10.60
CA ASN A 86 -9.81 -12.08 10.09
C ASN A 86 -9.84 -12.16 8.55
N ARG A 87 -9.25 -11.20 7.87
CA ARG A 87 -9.06 -11.17 6.42
C ARG A 87 -7.57 -11.04 6.10
N PRO A 88 -7.15 -11.21 4.83
CA PRO A 88 -5.75 -11.10 4.45
C PRO A 88 -5.05 -9.85 4.96
N MET A 89 -3.79 -9.99 5.34
CA MET A 89 -2.90 -8.89 5.71
C MET A 89 -1.58 -8.99 4.97
N LEU A 90 -1.04 -7.82 4.61
CA LEU A 90 0.33 -7.65 4.15
C LEU A 90 1.11 -6.83 5.18
N THR A 91 2.36 -7.19 5.43
CA THR A 91 3.27 -6.33 6.21
C THR A 91 4.46 -5.90 5.36
N ASP A 92 4.78 -4.59 5.42
CA ASP A 92 5.98 -4.07 4.76
C ASP A 92 7.25 -4.56 5.44
N SER A 93 8.41 -4.38 4.79
CA SER A 93 9.70 -4.82 5.33
C SER A 93 10.21 -4.00 6.53
N GLY A 94 9.64 -2.82 6.77
CA GLY A 94 10.15 -1.82 7.69
C GLY A 94 11.34 -1.01 7.14
N GLY A 95 11.86 -1.33 5.97
CA GLY A 95 13.02 -0.68 5.35
C GLY A 95 12.78 0.82 5.18
N PHE A 96 11.70 1.22 4.53
CA PHE A 96 11.38 2.64 4.32
C PHE A 96 11.32 3.44 5.63
N GLN A 97 10.73 2.89 6.71
CA GLN A 97 10.61 3.56 8.00
C GLN A 97 11.97 3.69 8.69
N VAL A 98 12.83 2.69 8.60
CA VAL A 98 14.22 2.76 9.07
C VAL A 98 14.95 3.91 8.37
N PHE A 99 14.70 4.13 7.08
CA PHE A 99 15.34 5.20 6.31
C PHE A 99 14.72 6.57 6.51
N SER A 100 13.41 6.68 6.66
CA SER A 100 12.69 7.95 6.71
C SER A 100 12.52 8.52 8.12
N LEU A 101 12.44 7.66 9.16
CA LEU A 101 12.12 8.09 10.53
C LEU A 101 13.34 8.11 11.45
N SER A 102 14.40 7.36 11.15
CA SER A 102 15.60 7.36 11.99
C SER A 102 16.56 8.47 11.56
N GLY A 103 16.79 9.45 12.42
CA GLY A 103 17.76 10.53 12.18
C GLY A 103 19.23 10.07 12.12
N ILE A 104 19.54 8.89 12.68
CA ILE A 104 20.87 8.27 12.68
C ILE A 104 20.71 6.82 12.23
N ARG A 105 21.29 6.49 11.10
CA ARG A 105 21.32 5.13 10.55
C ARG A 105 22.71 4.78 10.04
N LYS A 106 23.07 3.53 10.16
CA LYS A 106 24.27 2.97 9.52
C LYS A 106 23.85 1.76 8.71
N LEU A 107 24.16 1.79 7.41
CA LEU A 107 23.91 0.70 6.48
C LEU A 107 25.18 -0.08 6.25
N THR A 108 25.07 -1.38 6.26
CA THR A 108 26.14 -2.33 5.94
C THR A 108 25.54 -3.53 5.19
N GLU A 109 26.37 -4.39 4.64
CA GLU A 109 25.91 -5.64 4.04
C GLU A 109 25.17 -6.52 5.05
N GLU A 110 25.51 -6.44 6.34
CA GLU A 110 24.87 -7.20 7.41
C GLU A 110 23.45 -6.71 7.72
N GLY A 111 23.17 -5.42 7.53
CA GLY A 111 21.88 -4.84 7.81
C GLY A 111 21.91 -3.34 8.12
N ALA A 112 20.87 -2.86 8.78
CA ALA A 112 20.66 -1.47 9.14
C ALA A 112 20.64 -1.27 10.66
N GLU A 113 21.56 -0.47 11.19
CA GLU A 113 21.50 0.06 12.58
C GLU A 113 20.70 1.36 12.57
N PHE A 114 19.75 1.52 13.50
CA PHE A 114 18.94 2.71 13.64
C PHE A 114 18.55 2.99 15.09
N ARG A 115 18.02 4.20 15.32
CA ARG A 115 17.43 4.56 16.61
C ARG A 115 15.92 4.65 16.51
N SER A 116 15.25 4.08 17.52
CA SER A 116 13.80 4.19 17.67
C SER A 116 13.37 5.67 17.75
N HIS A 117 12.37 6.04 16.97
CA HIS A 117 11.76 7.38 17.04
C HIS A 117 10.89 7.57 18.29
N ILE A 118 10.64 6.50 19.07
CA ILE A 118 9.79 6.53 20.27
C ILE A 118 10.61 6.93 21.50
N ASP A 119 11.77 6.29 21.68
CA ASP A 119 12.57 6.39 22.91
C ASP A 119 14.08 6.54 22.65
N GLY A 120 14.52 6.57 21.39
CA GLY A 120 15.91 6.71 21.00
C GLY A 120 16.76 5.45 21.20
N SER A 121 16.18 4.32 21.60
CA SER A 121 16.90 3.05 21.77
C SER A 121 17.53 2.59 20.46
N LYS A 122 18.67 1.90 20.55
CA LYS A 122 19.39 1.38 19.38
C LYS A 122 18.82 0.02 18.97
N HIS A 123 18.60 -0.14 17.68
CA HIS A 123 18.14 -1.39 17.07
C HIS A 123 18.99 -1.72 15.85
N PHE A 124 18.97 -3.00 15.49
CA PHE A 124 19.61 -3.50 14.28
C PHE A 124 18.66 -4.44 13.56
N PHE A 125 18.41 -4.17 12.27
CA PHE A 125 17.69 -5.05 11.38
C PHE A 125 18.66 -5.68 10.40
N SER A 126 18.82 -7.01 10.49
CA SER A 126 19.37 -7.81 9.42
C SER A 126 18.22 -8.42 8.60
N PRO A 127 18.46 -8.85 7.35
CA PRO A 127 17.45 -9.58 6.57
C PRO A 127 16.84 -10.75 7.32
N GLU A 128 17.64 -11.54 8.01
CA GLU A 128 17.18 -12.70 8.80
C GLU A 128 16.28 -12.25 9.95
N LYS A 129 16.69 -11.21 10.66
CA LYS A 129 15.92 -10.69 11.80
C LYS A 129 14.57 -10.11 11.34
N VAL A 130 14.52 -9.45 10.17
CA VAL A 130 13.26 -8.95 9.62
C VAL A 130 12.33 -10.13 9.29
N MET A 131 12.83 -11.21 8.69
CA MET A 131 12.02 -12.41 8.46
C MET A 131 11.49 -13.01 9.76
N ASP A 132 12.30 -13.08 10.82
CA ASP A 132 11.85 -13.57 12.13
C ASP A 132 10.77 -12.68 12.75
N ILE A 133 10.91 -11.35 12.61
CA ILE A 133 9.90 -10.37 13.05
C ILE A 133 8.59 -10.57 12.27
N GLU A 134 8.66 -10.70 10.96
CA GLU A 134 7.51 -10.93 10.07
C GLU A 134 6.80 -12.26 10.39
N ARG A 135 7.56 -13.33 10.71
CA ARG A 135 7.00 -14.59 11.21
C ARG A 135 6.25 -14.39 12.53
N SER A 136 6.77 -13.53 13.41
CA SER A 136 6.13 -13.22 14.70
C SER A 136 4.88 -12.34 14.54
N ILE A 137 4.87 -11.43 13.57
CA ILE A 137 3.70 -10.63 13.22
C ILE A 137 2.62 -11.53 12.61
N GLY A 138 2.97 -12.40 11.67
CA GLY A 138 2.06 -13.39 11.10
C GLY A 138 1.09 -12.83 10.05
N ALA A 139 1.52 -11.90 9.19
CA ALA A 139 0.72 -11.50 8.02
C ALA A 139 0.75 -12.58 6.94
N ASP A 140 -0.26 -12.62 6.04
CA ASP A 140 -0.31 -13.55 4.91
C ASP A 140 0.79 -13.27 3.89
N ILE A 141 1.09 -12.00 3.66
CA ILE A 141 2.12 -11.55 2.72
C ILE A 141 3.17 -10.75 3.49
N MET A 142 4.41 -11.18 3.40
CA MET A 142 5.60 -10.59 4.00
C MET A 142 6.42 -9.91 2.90
N MET A 143 6.94 -8.70 3.16
CA MET A 143 7.84 -8.04 2.22
C MET A 143 9.31 -8.33 2.56
N ALA A 144 10.14 -8.57 1.56
CA ALA A 144 11.58 -8.72 1.76
C ALA A 144 12.20 -7.41 2.24
N PHE A 145 13.23 -7.49 3.10
CA PHE A 145 13.94 -6.31 3.58
C PHE A 145 14.75 -5.66 2.46
N ASP A 146 14.57 -4.36 2.27
CA ASP A 146 15.16 -3.58 1.19
C ASP A 146 15.68 -2.22 1.66
N GLU A 147 16.54 -1.60 0.86
CA GLU A 147 16.85 -0.19 0.96
C GLU A 147 16.02 0.60 -0.08
N CYS A 148 15.26 1.59 0.40
CA CYS A 148 14.51 2.51 -0.44
C CYS A 148 15.21 3.88 -0.44
N PRO A 149 16.11 4.17 -1.40
CA PRO A 149 16.76 5.46 -1.50
C PRO A 149 15.78 6.55 -1.96
N PRO A 150 16.07 7.85 -1.67
CA PRO A 150 15.32 8.96 -2.25
C PRO A 150 15.29 8.89 -3.78
N GLY A 151 14.18 9.24 -4.43
CA GLY A 151 14.03 9.24 -5.88
C GLY A 151 15.00 10.19 -6.63
N THR A 152 15.60 11.15 -5.89
CA THR A 152 16.59 12.10 -6.37
C THR A 152 18.04 11.63 -6.20
N SER A 153 18.26 10.40 -5.71
CA SER A 153 19.62 9.84 -5.55
C SER A 153 20.37 9.76 -6.88
N ASP A 154 21.68 10.00 -6.85
CA ASP A 154 22.50 9.83 -8.03
C ASP A 154 22.64 8.35 -8.44
N TYR A 155 23.12 8.13 -9.67
CA TYR A 155 23.23 6.81 -10.26
C TYR A 155 24.14 5.86 -9.46
N GLU A 156 25.29 6.35 -8.98
CA GLU A 156 26.26 5.53 -8.25
C GLU A 156 25.71 5.08 -6.89
N TYR A 157 25.00 5.97 -6.20
CA TYR A 157 24.30 5.58 -4.97
C TYR A 157 23.17 4.60 -5.26
N ALA A 158 22.33 4.87 -6.26
CA ALA A 158 21.24 3.97 -6.65
C ALA A 158 21.75 2.57 -7.00
N LYS A 159 22.86 2.46 -7.72
CA LYS A 159 23.52 1.19 -8.08
C LYS A 159 24.04 0.43 -6.86
N LYS A 160 24.66 1.12 -5.90
CA LYS A 160 25.14 0.51 -4.64
C LYS A 160 23.97 0.03 -3.78
N SER A 161 22.93 0.86 -3.65
CA SER A 161 21.69 0.53 -2.93
C SER A 161 21.02 -0.70 -3.54
N LEU A 162 20.97 -0.78 -4.86
CA LEU A 162 20.42 -1.93 -5.57
C LEU A 162 21.19 -3.22 -5.27
N ALA A 163 22.51 -3.19 -5.32
CA ALA A 163 23.37 -4.33 -5.00
C ALA A 163 23.14 -4.80 -3.54
N LEU A 164 23.02 -3.86 -2.61
CA LEU A 164 22.71 -4.15 -1.20
C LEU A 164 21.34 -4.81 -1.05
N THR A 165 20.30 -4.25 -1.67
CA THR A 165 18.94 -4.80 -1.67
C THR A 165 18.89 -6.22 -2.24
N HIS A 166 19.60 -6.50 -3.33
CA HIS A 166 19.67 -7.83 -3.92
C HIS A 166 20.36 -8.83 -2.97
N GLY A 167 21.47 -8.44 -2.33
CA GLY A 167 22.14 -9.29 -1.33
C GLY A 167 21.25 -9.58 -0.12
N TRP A 168 20.50 -8.58 0.32
CA TRP A 168 19.53 -8.75 1.41
C TRP A 168 18.36 -9.64 1.00
N LEU A 169 17.87 -9.52 -0.25
CA LEU A 169 16.81 -10.39 -0.75
C LEU A 169 17.20 -11.86 -0.71
N ASP A 170 18.41 -12.21 -1.16
CA ASP A 170 18.89 -13.59 -1.11
C ASP A 170 18.92 -14.15 0.32
N ARG A 171 19.33 -13.32 1.28
CA ARG A 171 19.33 -13.68 2.71
C ARG A 171 17.90 -13.79 3.28
N CYS A 172 16.98 -12.90 2.89
CA CYS A 172 15.57 -13.00 3.25
C CYS A 172 14.96 -14.30 2.76
N ILE A 173 15.16 -14.66 1.48
CA ILE A 173 14.65 -15.90 0.89
C ILE A 173 15.21 -17.12 1.62
N LYS A 174 16.53 -17.14 1.87
CA LYS A 174 17.16 -18.21 2.63
C LYS A 174 16.51 -18.37 4.02
N ARG A 175 16.39 -17.27 4.78
CA ARG A 175 15.80 -17.30 6.12
C ARG A 175 14.33 -17.69 6.11
N PHE A 176 13.56 -17.18 5.13
CA PHE A 176 12.16 -17.54 4.94
C PHE A 176 11.99 -19.06 4.74
N ASN A 177 12.87 -19.69 3.95
CA ASN A 177 12.84 -21.15 3.69
C ASN A 177 13.36 -21.98 4.88
N GLU A 178 14.15 -21.40 5.77
CA GLU A 178 14.67 -22.06 6.98
C GLU A 178 13.69 -21.98 8.17
N THR A 179 12.61 -21.17 8.05
CA THR A 179 11.67 -20.91 9.14
C THR A 179 10.24 -21.27 8.76
N GLU A 180 9.51 -21.81 9.71
CA GLU A 180 8.10 -22.17 9.52
C GLU A 180 7.15 -21.06 10.01
N PRO A 181 5.95 -20.95 9.40
CA PRO A 181 4.88 -20.09 9.93
C PRO A 181 4.50 -20.49 11.35
N LYS A 182 4.27 -19.49 12.22
CA LYS A 182 4.05 -19.72 13.66
C LYS A 182 2.60 -20.06 14.03
N TYR A 183 1.62 -19.76 13.16
CA TYR A 183 0.20 -19.74 13.59
C TYR A 183 -0.70 -20.68 12.82
N GLY A 184 -0.12 -21.67 12.10
CA GLY A 184 -0.86 -22.75 11.44
C GLY A 184 -1.47 -22.38 10.09
N TYR A 185 -1.05 -21.27 9.49
CA TYR A 185 -1.39 -20.85 8.12
C TYR A 185 -0.13 -20.45 7.36
N SER A 186 -0.21 -20.50 6.03
CA SER A 186 0.93 -20.18 5.16
C SER A 186 1.17 -18.66 5.05
N GLN A 187 2.43 -18.31 4.80
CA GLN A 187 2.83 -16.93 4.50
C GLN A 187 3.61 -16.91 3.20
N SER A 188 3.45 -15.88 2.39
CA SER A 188 4.20 -15.68 1.15
C SER A 188 5.17 -14.51 1.28
N LEU A 189 6.36 -14.64 0.68
CA LEU A 189 7.37 -13.58 0.65
C LEU A 189 7.34 -12.88 -0.71
N PHE A 190 7.17 -11.54 -0.71
CA PHE A 190 7.28 -10.72 -1.91
C PHE A 190 8.61 -9.99 -1.95
N PRO A 191 9.46 -10.23 -2.97
CA PRO A 191 10.63 -9.41 -3.25
C PRO A 191 10.24 -8.04 -3.81
N ILE A 192 11.16 -7.07 -3.68
CA ILE A 192 10.94 -5.67 -4.07
C ILE A 192 11.92 -5.28 -5.17
N VAL A 193 11.39 -4.81 -6.30
CA VAL A 193 12.17 -4.19 -7.37
C VAL A 193 12.53 -2.77 -6.95
N GLN A 194 13.84 -2.44 -6.95
CA GLN A 194 14.37 -1.11 -6.68
C GLN A 194 15.11 -0.56 -7.92
N GLY A 195 15.78 0.60 -7.84
CA GLY A 195 16.57 1.16 -8.94
C GLY A 195 16.29 2.64 -9.25
N CYS A 196 15.60 3.36 -8.33
CA CYS A 196 15.22 4.77 -8.50
C CYS A 196 14.55 5.03 -9.87
N ILE A 197 14.99 6.06 -10.59
CA ILE A 197 14.47 6.44 -11.93
C ILE A 197 15.38 5.96 -13.07
N TYR A 198 16.30 5.06 -12.81
CA TYR A 198 17.29 4.57 -13.78
C TYR A 198 16.79 3.29 -14.44
N LYS A 199 16.53 3.37 -15.74
CA LYS A 199 15.90 2.29 -16.52
C LYS A 199 16.69 0.99 -16.47
N ASP A 200 18.02 1.07 -16.65
CA ASP A 200 18.92 -0.09 -16.61
C ASP A 200 18.95 -0.76 -15.25
N LEU A 201 18.96 0.02 -14.16
CA LEU A 201 18.89 -0.52 -12.80
C LEU A 201 17.51 -1.17 -12.51
N ARG A 202 16.42 -0.57 -12.98
CA ARG A 202 15.07 -1.15 -12.88
C ARG A 202 14.96 -2.47 -13.65
N GLN A 203 15.54 -2.53 -14.87
CA GLN A 203 15.59 -3.75 -15.67
C GLN A 203 16.38 -4.84 -14.93
N GLN A 204 17.59 -4.54 -14.50
CA GLN A 204 18.45 -5.45 -13.73
C GLN A 204 17.72 -5.98 -12.48
N SER A 205 17.04 -5.08 -11.75
CA SER A 205 16.32 -5.46 -10.55
C SER A 205 15.10 -6.33 -10.85
N ALA A 206 14.33 -5.99 -11.88
CA ALA A 206 13.15 -6.77 -12.28
C ALA A 206 13.54 -8.19 -12.73
N GLU A 207 14.62 -8.33 -13.51
CA GLU A 207 15.16 -9.63 -13.94
C GLU A 207 15.63 -10.46 -12.74
N PHE A 208 16.36 -9.83 -11.80
CA PHE A 208 16.83 -10.48 -10.59
C PHE A 208 15.67 -10.95 -9.71
N VAL A 209 14.68 -10.09 -9.47
CA VAL A 209 13.49 -10.39 -8.68
C VAL A 209 12.65 -11.50 -9.35
N ALA A 210 12.39 -11.40 -10.65
CA ALA A 210 11.64 -12.41 -11.40
C ALA A 210 12.31 -13.79 -11.33
N SER A 211 13.66 -13.84 -11.34
CA SER A 211 14.42 -15.11 -11.26
C SER A 211 14.23 -15.85 -9.93
N LYS A 212 13.72 -15.18 -8.89
CA LYS A 212 13.50 -15.81 -7.57
C LYS A 212 12.25 -16.70 -7.54
N GLY A 213 11.33 -16.56 -8.49
CA GLY A 213 10.14 -17.39 -8.58
C GLY A 213 9.16 -17.23 -7.42
N ALA A 214 9.09 -16.04 -6.82
CA ALA A 214 8.22 -15.73 -5.69
C ALA A 214 6.71 -15.77 -6.05
N ASP A 215 5.85 -15.86 -5.05
CA ASP A 215 4.39 -15.89 -5.22
C ASP A 215 3.80 -14.57 -5.71
N GLY A 216 4.53 -13.47 -5.57
CA GLY A 216 4.18 -12.13 -6.07
C GLY A 216 5.40 -11.22 -6.00
N ASN A 217 5.33 -10.06 -6.65
CA ASN A 217 6.45 -9.13 -6.75
C ASN A 217 6.01 -7.70 -6.47
N ALA A 218 6.86 -6.92 -5.81
CA ALA A 218 6.58 -5.53 -5.52
C ALA A 218 7.50 -4.58 -6.31
N ILE A 219 7.01 -3.38 -6.55
CA ILE A 219 7.70 -2.25 -7.18
C ILE A 219 7.84 -1.18 -6.10
N GLY A 220 9.03 -1.04 -5.55
CA GLY A 220 9.34 -0.04 -4.53
C GLY A 220 10.14 1.14 -5.08
N GLY A 221 10.47 2.12 -4.22
CA GLY A 221 11.31 3.27 -4.55
C GLY A 221 10.77 4.19 -5.63
N LEU A 222 9.44 4.28 -5.75
CA LEU A 222 8.71 5.23 -6.58
C LEU A 222 7.78 6.08 -5.68
N ALA A 223 7.32 7.24 -6.18
CA ALA A 223 6.59 8.26 -5.41
C ALA A 223 7.40 8.79 -4.19
N VAL A 224 8.72 8.86 -4.31
CA VAL A 224 9.66 9.34 -3.29
C VAL A 224 10.41 10.61 -3.73
N GLY A 225 9.77 11.43 -4.57
CA GLY A 225 10.27 12.76 -4.98
C GLY A 225 10.57 12.92 -6.46
N GLU A 226 10.43 11.89 -7.28
CA GLU A 226 10.58 11.96 -8.74
C GLU A 226 9.33 12.56 -9.42
N PRO A 227 9.48 13.07 -10.67
CA PRO A 227 8.34 13.46 -11.51
C PRO A 227 7.41 12.26 -11.79
N VAL A 228 6.11 12.50 -11.85
CA VAL A 228 5.10 11.43 -12.02
C VAL A 228 5.26 10.67 -13.33
N GLU A 229 5.70 11.35 -14.40
CA GLU A 229 5.96 10.73 -15.70
C GLU A 229 7.11 9.71 -15.62
N LYS A 230 8.13 10.00 -14.80
CA LYS A 230 9.23 9.07 -14.54
C LYS A 230 8.77 7.84 -13.74
N MET A 231 7.90 8.05 -12.79
CA MET A 231 7.26 6.92 -12.07
C MET A 231 6.53 6.00 -13.06
N TYR A 232 5.71 6.54 -13.95
CA TYR A 232 4.97 5.74 -14.94
C TYR A 232 5.91 5.01 -15.91
N GLU A 233 6.94 5.68 -16.42
CA GLU A 233 7.97 5.06 -17.27
C GLU A 233 8.63 3.85 -16.56
N MET A 234 8.98 4.01 -15.29
CA MET A 234 9.63 2.93 -14.53
C MET A 234 8.68 1.75 -14.25
N ILE A 235 7.38 2.00 -14.04
CA ILE A 235 6.38 0.94 -13.91
C ILE A 235 6.30 0.13 -15.20
N GLU A 236 6.28 0.78 -16.37
CA GLU A 236 6.24 0.11 -17.67
C GLU A 236 7.48 -0.76 -17.90
N VAL A 237 8.67 -0.22 -17.59
CA VAL A 237 9.94 -0.96 -17.67
C VAL A 237 9.92 -2.24 -16.83
N VAL A 238 9.47 -2.13 -15.59
CA VAL A 238 9.43 -3.25 -14.65
C VAL A 238 8.37 -4.27 -15.05
N ASN A 239 7.17 -3.82 -15.37
CA ASN A 239 6.05 -4.71 -15.71
C ASN A 239 6.22 -5.45 -17.05
N ALA A 240 7.11 -4.98 -17.93
CA ALA A 240 7.50 -5.72 -19.13
C ALA A 240 8.33 -6.98 -18.81
N ILE A 241 8.91 -7.07 -17.60
CA ILE A 241 9.82 -8.15 -17.20
C ILE A 241 9.17 -9.06 -16.16
N LEU A 242 8.43 -8.49 -15.20
CA LEU A 242 7.82 -9.28 -14.13
C LEU A 242 6.82 -10.33 -14.67
N PRO A 243 6.77 -11.54 -14.07
CA PRO A 243 5.87 -12.61 -14.48
C PRO A 243 4.41 -12.15 -14.59
N THR A 244 3.72 -12.64 -15.61
CA THR A 244 2.31 -12.31 -15.85
C THR A 244 1.36 -13.14 -14.99
N ASP A 245 1.79 -14.30 -14.54
CA ASP A 245 1.07 -15.24 -13.67
C ASP A 245 1.25 -14.95 -12.17
N LYS A 246 1.83 -13.80 -11.82
CA LYS A 246 2.05 -13.35 -10.44
C LYS A 246 1.47 -11.96 -10.22
N PRO A 247 0.97 -11.65 -9.01
CA PRO A 247 0.49 -10.30 -8.68
C PRO A 247 1.65 -9.32 -8.57
N ARG A 248 1.39 -8.06 -8.96
CA ARG A 248 2.33 -6.93 -8.98
C ARG A 248 1.84 -5.85 -8.05
N TYR A 249 2.63 -5.54 -7.04
CA TYR A 249 2.30 -4.58 -6.00
C TYR A 249 3.13 -3.30 -6.15
N LEU A 250 2.50 -2.16 -6.42
CA LEU A 250 3.13 -0.84 -6.43
C LEU A 250 3.03 -0.20 -5.04
N MET A 251 4.15 -0.05 -4.36
CA MET A 251 4.23 0.35 -2.96
C MET A 251 4.07 1.86 -2.78
N GLY A 252 3.24 2.26 -1.82
CA GLY A 252 3.13 3.66 -1.36
C GLY A 252 2.45 4.63 -2.32
N VAL A 253 1.82 4.14 -3.39
CA VAL A 253 1.15 4.96 -4.43
C VAL A 253 -0.36 4.77 -4.35
N GLY A 254 -1.19 5.79 -4.38
CA GLY A 254 -0.99 7.23 -4.38
C GLY A 254 -2.32 7.97 -4.52
N THR A 255 -2.40 8.94 -5.41
CA THR A 255 -3.65 9.64 -5.71
C THR A 255 -4.62 8.73 -6.48
N PRO A 256 -5.95 9.04 -6.50
CA PRO A 256 -6.90 8.31 -7.34
C PRO A 256 -6.48 8.19 -8.81
N VAL A 257 -5.89 9.25 -9.37
CA VAL A 257 -5.34 9.25 -10.74
C VAL A 257 -4.17 8.29 -10.86
N ASN A 258 -3.22 8.30 -9.90
CA ASN A 258 -2.08 7.39 -9.93
C ASN A 258 -2.50 5.91 -9.86
N LEU A 259 -3.59 5.60 -9.15
CA LEU A 259 -4.13 4.23 -9.12
C LEU A 259 -4.58 3.80 -10.52
N LEU A 260 -5.37 4.62 -11.20
CA LEU A 260 -5.87 4.30 -12.56
C LEU A 260 -4.72 4.20 -13.58
N GLU A 261 -3.72 5.08 -13.48
CA GLU A 261 -2.52 5.04 -14.32
C GLU A 261 -1.65 3.81 -14.05
N GLY A 262 -1.52 3.39 -12.78
CA GLY A 262 -0.82 2.16 -12.40
C GLY A 262 -1.55 0.91 -12.88
N ILE A 263 -2.90 0.87 -12.75
CA ILE A 263 -3.74 -0.23 -13.25
C ILE A 263 -3.59 -0.39 -14.75
N GLU A 264 -3.65 0.71 -15.52
CA GLU A 264 -3.44 0.67 -16.98
C GLU A 264 -2.11 0.02 -17.38
N ARG A 265 -1.08 0.18 -16.54
CA ARG A 265 0.27 -0.37 -16.72
C ARG A 265 0.46 -1.76 -16.14
N GLY A 266 -0.62 -2.40 -15.67
CA GLY A 266 -0.61 -3.78 -15.21
C GLY A 266 -0.23 -3.98 -13.74
N VAL A 267 -0.47 -3.00 -12.88
CA VAL A 267 -0.35 -3.11 -11.42
C VAL A 267 -1.64 -3.67 -10.83
N ASP A 268 -1.51 -4.59 -9.87
CA ASP A 268 -2.63 -5.30 -9.24
C ASP A 268 -2.95 -4.80 -7.82
N MET A 269 -1.93 -4.38 -7.07
CA MET A 269 -2.07 -4.06 -5.66
C MET A 269 -1.45 -2.70 -5.36
N PHE A 270 -2.09 -1.93 -4.48
CA PHE A 270 -1.68 -0.59 -4.07
C PHE A 270 -1.88 -0.39 -2.59
N ASP A 271 -1.07 0.45 -1.98
CA ASP A 271 -1.29 1.06 -0.67
C ASP A 271 -0.92 2.53 -0.70
N CYS A 272 -1.52 3.32 0.16
CA CYS A 272 -1.06 4.66 0.46
C CYS A 272 -1.74 5.18 1.73
N VAL A 273 -1.04 6.03 2.48
CA VAL A 273 -1.63 6.73 3.64
C VAL A 273 -2.56 7.88 3.25
N MET A 274 -2.60 8.27 1.97
CA MET A 274 -3.33 9.45 1.50
C MET A 274 -4.82 9.45 1.86
N PRO A 275 -5.60 8.37 1.69
CA PRO A 275 -7.02 8.42 2.01
C PRO A 275 -7.29 8.90 3.43
N THR A 276 -6.65 8.30 4.42
CA THR A 276 -6.84 8.67 5.83
C THR A 276 -6.07 9.94 6.22
N ARG A 277 -4.84 10.15 5.69
CA ARG A 277 -4.06 11.35 5.97
C ARG A 277 -4.73 12.61 5.41
N ASN A 278 -5.16 12.57 4.16
CA ASN A 278 -5.83 13.68 3.51
C ASN A 278 -7.23 13.90 4.09
N GLY A 279 -7.96 12.82 4.40
CA GLY A 279 -9.24 12.87 5.12
C GLY A 279 -9.10 13.64 6.44
N ARG A 280 -8.12 13.28 7.29
CA ARG A 280 -7.86 14.02 8.54
C ARG A 280 -7.44 15.47 8.33
N ASN A 281 -7.01 15.86 7.12
CA ASN A 281 -6.70 17.22 6.72
C ASN A 281 -7.84 17.89 5.94
N ALA A 282 -9.06 17.36 6.03
CA ALA A 282 -10.28 17.89 5.44
C ALA A 282 -10.35 17.80 3.89
N GLN A 283 -9.58 16.89 3.29
CA GLN A 283 -9.66 16.64 1.85
C GLN A 283 -10.47 15.37 1.58
N ILE A 284 -11.53 15.52 0.78
CA ILE A 284 -12.47 14.47 0.39
C ILE A 284 -12.30 14.19 -1.11
N PHE A 285 -12.13 12.92 -1.46
CA PHE A 285 -12.06 12.47 -2.85
C PHE A 285 -13.42 11.93 -3.30
N THR A 286 -13.97 12.47 -4.38
CA THR A 286 -15.25 12.02 -4.95
C THR A 286 -15.11 11.63 -6.41
N GLN A 287 -16.14 11.03 -6.98
CA GLN A 287 -16.20 10.72 -8.42
C GLN A 287 -16.11 11.97 -9.32
N ASN A 288 -16.46 13.13 -8.79
CA ASN A 288 -16.54 14.39 -9.53
C ASN A 288 -15.38 15.33 -9.22
N GLY A 289 -14.46 14.94 -8.34
CA GLY A 289 -13.29 15.75 -8.00
C GLY A 289 -13.00 15.79 -6.50
N ILE A 290 -12.23 16.79 -6.09
CA ILE A 290 -11.69 16.91 -4.74
C ILE A 290 -12.38 18.06 -4.00
N LEU A 291 -12.96 17.78 -2.84
CA LEU A 291 -13.50 18.80 -1.94
C LEU A 291 -12.47 19.11 -0.84
N ASN A 292 -12.30 20.40 -0.54
CA ASN A 292 -11.62 20.84 0.68
C ASN A 292 -12.68 21.36 1.67
N MET A 293 -12.94 20.59 2.73
CA MET A 293 -14.00 20.90 3.69
C MET A 293 -13.71 22.12 4.57
N ARG A 294 -12.50 22.71 4.48
CA ARG A 294 -12.19 24.01 5.14
C ARG A 294 -12.72 25.19 4.35
N ASN A 295 -13.11 25.03 3.08
CA ASN A 295 -13.59 26.12 2.24
C ASN A 295 -14.91 26.71 2.80
N LYS A 296 -14.99 28.05 2.81
CA LYS A 296 -16.15 28.78 3.33
C LYS A 296 -17.43 28.52 2.53
N LYS A 297 -17.33 28.16 1.26
CA LYS A 297 -18.50 27.87 0.39
C LYS A 297 -19.38 26.74 0.90
N TRP A 298 -18.83 25.81 1.72
CA TRP A 298 -19.59 24.70 2.31
C TRP A 298 -20.36 25.08 3.58
N GLU A 299 -20.24 26.31 4.08
CA GLU A 299 -20.82 26.74 5.36
C GLU A 299 -22.35 26.62 5.40
N ASN A 300 -23.01 26.88 4.29
CA ASN A 300 -24.46 26.79 4.13
C ASN A 300 -24.90 25.73 3.12
N ASP A 301 -24.02 24.76 2.80
CA ASP A 301 -24.34 23.64 1.91
C ASP A 301 -24.87 22.47 2.74
N PHE A 302 -26.19 22.35 2.83
CA PHE A 302 -26.87 21.29 3.54
C PHE A 302 -27.13 20.04 2.67
N SER A 303 -26.56 19.96 1.49
CA SER A 303 -26.58 18.74 0.68
C SER A 303 -25.71 17.64 1.30
N PRO A 304 -25.96 16.36 0.97
CA PRO A 304 -25.12 15.25 1.40
C PRO A 304 -23.64 15.48 1.11
N LEU A 305 -22.75 14.87 1.92
CA LEU A 305 -21.30 14.97 1.75
C LEU A 305 -20.88 14.57 0.34
N ASP A 306 -21.34 13.41 -0.12
CA ASP A 306 -21.21 12.93 -1.50
C ASP A 306 -22.49 12.19 -1.91
N PRO A 307 -23.37 12.79 -2.72
CA PRO A 307 -24.62 12.15 -3.14
C PRO A 307 -24.40 10.90 -4.00
N ASP A 308 -23.23 10.80 -4.67
CA ASP A 308 -22.84 9.66 -5.50
C ASP A 308 -21.97 8.63 -4.75
N GLY A 309 -21.67 8.89 -3.49
CA GLY A 309 -20.86 8.04 -2.62
C GLY A 309 -21.56 6.75 -2.21
N THR A 310 -20.79 5.79 -1.75
CA THR A 310 -21.27 4.43 -1.40
C THR A 310 -21.14 4.11 0.09
N SER A 311 -20.59 5.01 0.89
CA SER A 311 -20.49 4.90 2.35
C SER A 311 -21.73 5.49 3.03
N TYR A 312 -22.08 4.95 4.21
CA TYR A 312 -23.17 5.51 5.01
C TYR A 312 -22.92 6.97 5.41
N VAL A 313 -21.65 7.38 5.57
CA VAL A 313 -21.29 8.76 5.92
C VAL A 313 -21.62 9.76 4.80
N ASP A 314 -21.71 9.29 3.56
CA ASP A 314 -21.88 10.14 2.38
C ASP A 314 -23.28 10.76 2.32
N THR A 315 -24.28 10.01 2.77
CA THR A 315 -25.69 10.43 2.78
C THR A 315 -26.17 10.90 4.15
N LEU A 316 -25.55 10.41 5.23
CA LEU A 316 -25.96 10.74 6.60
C LEU A 316 -25.55 12.16 6.99
N TYR A 317 -24.38 12.62 6.51
CA TYR A 317 -23.81 13.92 6.91
C TYR A 317 -23.83 14.93 5.76
N THR A 318 -24.11 16.20 6.11
CA THR A 318 -24.08 17.31 5.15
C THR A 318 -22.70 17.95 5.06
N LYS A 319 -22.39 18.57 3.93
CA LYS A 319 -21.14 19.31 3.75
C LYS A 319 -20.97 20.41 4.80
N ALA A 320 -22.04 21.15 5.13
CA ALA A 320 -22.04 22.19 6.17
C ALA A 320 -21.64 21.61 7.54
N TYR A 321 -22.20 20.45 7.92
CA TYR A 321 -21.89 19.81 9.20
C TYR A 321 -20.45 19.29 9.24
N VAL A 322 -19.99 18.60 8.20
CA VAL A 322 -18.60 18.10 8.13
C VAL A 322 -17.61 19.27 8.16
N ARG A 323 -17.90 20.38 7.45
CA ARG A 323 -17.09 21.61 7.54
C ARG A 323 -17.05 22.15 8.98
N HIS A 324 -18.19 22.23 9.66
CA HIS A 324 -18.26 22.64 11.06
C HIS A 324 -17.37 21.80 11.95
N LEU A 325 -17.41 20.46 11.83
CA LEU A 325 -16.56 19.54 12.59
C LEU A 325 -15.06 19.82 12.38
N PHE A 326 -14.63 20.05 11.15
CA PHE A 326 -13.22 20.40 10.86
C PHE A 326 -12.83 21.78 11.41
N HIS A 327 -13.75 22.74 11.39
CA HIS A 327 -13.50 24.07 11.93
C HIS A 327 -13.38 24.04 13.45
N SER A 328 -14.20 23.20 14.10
CA SER A 328 -14.21 23.00 15.56
C SER A 328 -13.19 21.95 16.04
N GLN A 329 -12.38 21.39 15.12
CA GLN A 329 -11.36 20.37 15.40
C GLN A 329 -11.92 19.09 16.06
N GLU A 330 -13.17 18.76 15.77
CA GLU A 330 -13.81 17.54 16.27
C GLU A 330 -13.26 16.28 15.56
N MET A 331 -12.94 15.26 16.36
CA MET A 331 -12.41 13.98 15.83
C MET A 331 -13.37 13.31 14.86
N LEU A 332 -14.69 13.49 15.04
CA LEU A 332 -15.71 12.92 14.17
C LEU A 332 -15.55 13.36 12.71
N GLY A 333 -15.15 14.61 12.45
CA GLY A 333 -14.88 15.10 11.10
C GLY A 333 -13.75 14.30 10.42
N MET A 334 -12.68 13.97 11.17
CA MET A 334 -11.56 13.17 10.67
C MET A 334 -11.96 11.72 10.41
N GLN A 335 -12.84 11.15 11.25
CA GLN A 335 -13.37 9.79 11.07
C GLN A 335 -14.25 9.70 9.82
N ILE A 336 -15.25 10.59 9.69
CA ILE A 336 -16.14 10.67 8.52
C ILE A 336 -15.31 10.74 7.23
N ALA A 337 -14.35 11.66 7.17
CA ALA A 337 -13.52 11.84 5.99
C ALA A 337 -12.60 10.65 5.69
N SER A 338 -12.11 9.95 6.73
CA SER A 338 -11.28 8.76 6.56
C SER A 338 -12.09 7.58 6.03
N ILE A 339 -13.30 7.36 6.56
CA ILE A 339 -14.23 6.31 6.11
C ILE A 339 -14.62 6.57 4.66
N HIS A 340 -15.08 7.79 4.36
CA HIS A 340 -15.44 8.21 3.00
C HIS A 340 -14.31 7.93 2.01
N ASN A 341 -13.12 8.47 2.26
CA ASN A 341 -11.99 8.34 1.33
C ASN A 341 -11.57 6.89 1.12
N LEU A 342 -11.56 6.06 2.15
CA LEU A 342 -11.23 4.63 2.01
C LEU A 342 -12.30 3.91 1.17
N THR A 343 -13.58 4.17 1.44
CA THR A 343 -14.68 3.58 0.67
C THR A 343 -14.60 4.01 -0.79
N PHE A 344 -14.30 5.29 -1.04
CA PHE A 344 -14.09 5.81 -2.40
C PHE A 344 -12.92 5.13 -3.13
N TYR A 345 -11.78 4.93 -2.46
CA TYR A 345 -10.62 4.25 -3.06
C TYR A 345 -10.93 2.81 -3.44
N LEU A 346 -11.61 2.07 -2.56
CA LEU A 346 -12.01 0.70 -2.86
C LEU A 346 -13.10 0.64 -3.95
N TRP A 347 -14.03 1.58 -3.94
CA TRP A 347 -14.99 1.73 -5.03
C TRP A 347 -14.28 1.97 -6.37
N LEU A 348 -13.28 2.87 -6.41
CA LEU A 348 -12.55 3.23 -7.63
C LEU A 348 -11.85 2.02 -8.26
N VAL A 349 -11.10 1.25 -7.46
CA VAL A 349 -10.42 0.04 -7.96
C VAL A 349 -11.42 -1.05 -8.31
N GLY A 350 -12.54 -1.15 -7.60
CA GLY A 350 -13.64 -2.06 -7.93
C GLY A 350 -14.33 -1.71 -9.26
N GLN A 351 -14.50 -0.42 -9.57
CA GLN A 351 -15.00 0.02 -10.89
C GLN A 351 -13.96 -0.28 -11.98
N ALA A 352 -12.68 0.01 -11.72
CA ALA A 352 -11.60 -0.35 -12.66
C ALA A 352 -11.65 -1.85 -13.02
N ARG A 353 -11.78 -2.74 -12.00
CA ARG A 353 -11.94 -4.18 -12.23
C ARG A 353 -13.14 -4.50 -13.14
N LYS A 354 -14.31 -3.91 -12.88
CA LYS A 354 -15.50 -4.14 -13.71
C LYS A 354 -15.29 -3.74 -15.18
N HIS A 355 -14.64 -2.59 -15.40
CA HIS A 355 -14.36 -2.11 -16.75
C HIS A 355 -13.24 -2.91 -17.45
N ILE A 356 -12.29 -3.47 -16.71
CA ILE A 356 -11.31 -4.43 -17.27
C ILE A 356 -12.03 -5.69 -17.76
N ILE A 357 -12.92 -6.25 -16.94
CA ILE A 357 -13.71 -7.44 -17.31
C ILE A 357 -14.64 -7.16 -18.48
N ALA A 358 -15.22 -5.97 -18.57
CA ALA A 358 -16.08 -5.53 -19.67
C ALA A 358 -15.29 -5.19 -20.96
N GLY A 359 -13.95 -5.00 -20.87
CA GLY A 359 -13.09 -4.67 -22.01
C GLY A 359 -13.17 -3.21 -22.46
N ASP A 360 -13.64 -2.29 -21.61
CA ASP A 360 -13.79 -0.86 -21.89
C ASP A 360 -13.03 0.04 -20.90
N PHE A 361 -12.06 -0.52 -20.16
CA PHE A 361 -11.31 0.17 -19.10
C PHE A 361 -10.65 1.45 -19.60
N SER A 362 -9.96 1.45 -20.74
CA SER A 362 -9.24 2.62 -21.26
C SER A 362 -10.18 3.79 -21.54
N THR A 363 -11.38 3.52 -22.08
CA THR A 363 -12.40 4.53 -22.34
C THR A 363 -12.94 5.13 -21.03
N TRP A 364 -13.34 4.28 -20.10
CA TRP A 364 -13.81 4.69 -18.78
C TRP A 364 -12.75 5.47 -18.00
N LYS A 365 -11.50 4.97 -17.95
CA LYS A 365 -10.36 5.63 -17.31
C LYS A 365 -10.17 7.06 -17.81
N SER A 366 -10.22 7.27 -19.13
CA SER A 366 -9.99 8.58 -19.73
C SER A 366 -11.01 9.63 -19.26
N ILE A 367 -12.26 9.21 -18.99
CA ILE A 367 -13.31 10.06 -18.42
C ILE A 367 -13.06 10.31 -16.94
N MET A 368 -12.75 9.23 -16.19
CA MET A 368 -12.54 9.32 -14.74
C MET A 368 -11.35 10.19 -14.37
N VAL A 369 -10.21 10.05 -15.04
CA VAL A 369 -9.01 10.86 -14.76
C VAL A 369 -9.29 12.36 -14.88
N LYS A 370 -10.09 12.79 -15.84
CA LYS A 370 -10.50 14.20 -15.99
C LYS A 370 -11.31 14.66 -14.78
N ARG A 371 -12.33 13.88 -14.38
CA ARG A 371 -13.17 14.20 -13.22
C ARG A 371 -12.38 14.24 -11.90
N LEU A 372 -11.54 13.22 -11.67
CA LEU A 372 -10.74 13.09 -10.44
C LEU A 372 -9.72 14.22 -10.27
N SER A 373 -9.36 14.93 -11.33
CA SER A 373 -8.43 16.06 -11.32
C SER A 373 -9.11 17.39 -10.98
N GLU A 374 -10.45 17.44 -11.00
CA GLU A 374 -11.21 18.66 -10.71
C GLU A 374 -11.13 19.03 -9.23
N ARG A 375 -11.14 20.34 -8.94
CA ARG A 375 -11.23 20.90 -7.59
C ARG A 375 -12.60 21.57 -7.42
N LEU A 376 -13.43 20.95 -6.63
CA LEU A 376 -14.80 21.36 -6.35
C LEU A 376 -14.87 22.43 -5.27
#